data_80dc4b3d812702cc985a4853438129bd
#
_entry.id   80dc4b3d812702cc985a4853438129bd
#
_cell.length_a   1.000
_cell.length_b   1.000
_cell.length_c   1.000
_cell.angle_alpha   90.00
_cell.angle_beta   90.00
_cell.angle_gamma   90.00
#
_symmetry.space_group_name_H-M   'P 1'
#
loop_
_entity.id
_entity.type
_entity.pdbx_description
1 polymer ?
#
loop_
_entity_poly.entity_id
_entity_poly.type
_entity_poly.pdbx_seq_one_letter_code
_entity_poly.pdbx_strand_id
1 'polypeptide(L)'
;MRNRSVATVAIATIAALGLAACGSSNEPTPTPGGDTSSLATTSGGAGGEVGVFTWWAAGSEKKGLDELEKLFKEKYPNDTFVNLAVAGGAGSNAKAKLASDLQNNQPPGSFQGHAGAELLDYIDAEQIEPVNDVIAALGGDKVFPKSLLDRLTVEGNIYSVPSNIHRANVVWANTEVLKNAGINAVPTDIKGWIADMEKVKASGVATPLSVAGTWTQLQLFETVLISDLGVDKYNGLFDGKTAWDSPEVKQAAADYKTLLTYANTASDGDDWPVATDMVIDGKAAYNVMGDWAVAEFAAKGKKEQTDYQYFAVPGQEGVFDFLADSFTLPKGTKNPGGTKDWLMLIGSAEGQKAFNLAKGSIPARTDVPATDFPPYQQSAMEAFKTNDIVSSIAHGAAVSLAWNADMSTAISKFYTTKDDAGLVTDLAAAAKKYLP
;
A
#
# COMPACT_ATOMS: atom_id res chain seq x y z
N MET A 1 15.73 -52.58 7.48
CA MET A 1 16.99 -53.34 7.39
C MET A 1 17.95 -52.63 6.46
N ARG A 2 19.19 -52.48 6.95
CA ARG A 2 20.43 -52.05 6.25
C ARG A 2 20.52 -50.57 5.88
N ASN A 3 21.55 -49.88 6.12
CA ASN A 3 22.74 -49.93 7.01
C ASN A 3 23.45 -48.58 6.76
N ARG A 4 23.90 -48.05 7.82
CA ARG A 4 24.84 -46.95 8.05
C ARG A 4 26.11 -47.05 7.20
N SER A 5 26.68 -45.89 6.84
CA SER A 5 28.14 -45.74 6.88
C SER A 5 28.49 -44.29 7.23
N VAL A 6 29.21 -44.19 8.35
CA VAL A 6 29.88 -43.02 8.92
C VAL A 6 31.28 -42.98 8.29
N ALA A 7 31.75 -41.83 7.91
CA ALA A 7 33.16 -41.57 7.63
C ALA A 7 33.64 -40.31 8.32
N THR A 8 34.44 -40.50 9.32
CA THR A 8 35.19 -39.52 10.11
C THR A 8 36.63 -39.42 9.55
N VAL A 9 37.14 -38.20 9.31
CA VAL A 9 38.61 -37.92 9.24
C VAL A 9 38.80 -36.46 9.62
N ALA A 10 39.26 -36.15 10.79
CA ALA A 10 40.57 -35.91 11.36
C ALA A 10 41.25 -34.56 11.02
N ILE A 11 41.50 -33.90 12.08
CA ILE A 11 42.17 -32.64 12.45
C ILE A 11 43.58 -32.53 11.86
N ALA A 12 43.97 -31.27 11.47
CA ALA A 12 45.38 -30.86 11.53
C ALA A 12 45.47 -29.38 11.96
N THR A 13 45.95 -29.18 13.14
CA THR A 13 46.39 -27.92 13.76
C THR A 13 47.77 -27.55 13.24
N ILE A 14 47.99 -26.28 12.87
CA ILE A 14 49.32 -25.66 12.82
C ILE A 14 49.26 -24.32 13.54
N ALA A 15 50.03 -24.25 14.63
CA ALA A 15 50.35 -23.05 15.35
C ALA A 15 51.65 -22.42 14.79
N ALA A 16 51.71 -21.10 14.65
CA ALA A 16 52.97 -20.37 14.56
C ALA A 16 52.90 -19.06 15.32
N LEU A 17 53.82 -18.91 16.22
CA LEU A 17 54.04 -17.80 17.13
C LEU A 17 54.86 -16.62 16.51
N GLY A 18 54.68 -15.47 17.09
CA GLY A 18 55.73 -14.44 17.29
C GLY A 18 55.59 -13.21 16.42
N LEU A 19 55.72 -11.96 16.84
CA LEU A 19 56.50 -11.31 17.91
C LEU A 19 55.91 -9.92 18.15
N ALA A 20 56.01 -9.46 19.39
CA ALA A 20 55.65 -8.14 19.87
C ALA A 20 56.70 -7.08 19.46
N ALA A 21 56.26 -5.82 19.23
CA ALA A 21 57.10 -4.65 19.38
C ALA A 21 56.29 -3.51 20.00
N CYS A 22 56.71 -3.09 21.18
CA CYS A 22 56.24 -1.90 21.92
C CYS A 22 56.76 -0.64 21.30
N GLY A 23 55.94 0.44 21.30
CA GLY A 23 56.32 1.79 21.01
C GLY A 23 55.35 2.78 21.67
N SER A 24 55.88 3.57 22.61
CA SER A 24 55.27 4.37 23.66
C SER A 24 54.46 5.59 23.20
N SER A 25 53.37 5.82 23.93
CA SER A 25 52.75 7.04 24.46
C SER A 25 53.04 8.40 23.83
N ASN A 26 51.95 9.12 23.48
CA ASN A 26 51.71 10.51 23.91
C ASN A 26 50.21 10.81 23.74
N GLU A 27 49.51 11.01 24.84
CA GLU A 27 48.21 11.69 24.88
C GLU A 27 48.37 13.19 24.67
N PRO A 28 47.43 13.86 24.03
CA PRO A 28 47.00 15.18 24.43
C PRO A 28 45.53 15.24 24.81
N THR A 29 45.26 15.96 25.84
CA THR A 29 44.07 16.40 26.54
C THR A 29 42.94 16.87 25.62
N PRO A 30 41.65 16.62 25.96
CA PRO A 30 40.49 17.03 25.14
C PRO A 30 40.14 18.51 25.38
N THR A 31 39.94 19.24 24.31
CA THR A 31 39.29 20.56 24.31
C THR A 31 37.82 20.36 23.85
N PRO A 32 36.82 20.95 24.54
CA PRO A 32 35.44 20.83 24.12
C PRO A 32 35.10 21.90 23.08
N GLY A 33 34.56 21.47 21.95
CA GLY A 33 34.11 22.40 20.92
C GLY A 33 33.41 21.74 19.72
N GLY A 34 32.11 21.91 19.63
CA GLY A 34 31.39 21.95 18.38
C GLY A 34 30.75 20.61 17.92
N ASP A 35 29.54 20.33 18.35
CA ASP A 35 28.61 19.43 17.70
C ASP A 35 28.33 19.91 16.27
N THR A 36 28.98 19.31 15.30
CA THR A 36 28.46 19.18 13.94
C THR A 36 28.20 17.70 13.74
N SER A 37 26.98 17.34 13.99
CA SER A 37 26.41 16.03 13.61
C SER A 37 26.54 15.89 12.09
N SER A 38 27.67 15.40 11.60
CA SER A 38 27.80 14.89 10.26
C SER A 38 27.02 13.57 10.24
N LEU A 39 25.83 13.59 9.63
CA LEU A 39 25.14 12.39 9.19
C LEU A 39 26.17 11.52 8.48
N ALA A 40 26.49 10.39 9.09
CA ALA A 40 27.30 9.37 8.46
C ALA A 40 26.54 8.97 7.18
N THR A 41 27.02 9.47 6.06
CA THR A 41 26.67 8.95 4.75
C THR A 41 27.07 7.48 4.75
N THR A 42 26.09 6.57 4.85
CA THR A 42 26.27 5.20 4.44
C THR A 42 26.39 5.22 2.92
N SER A 43 27.47 5.81 2.43
CA SER A 43 27.69 6.01 1.03
C SER A 43 28.55 4.89 0.48
N GLY A 44 28.08 4.37 -0.61
CA GLY A 44 28.87 3.85 -1.68
C GLY A 44 28.82 2.33 -1.74
N GLY A 45 27.74 1.80 -2.26
CA GLY A 45 27.85 0.59 -3.06
C GLY A 45 28.91 0.78 -4.13
N ALA A 46 29.54 -0.28 -4.60
CA ALA A 46 30.56 -0.23 -5.66
C ALA A 46 30.02 0.33 -7.00
N GLY A 47 28.81 0.89 -6.99
CA GLY A 47 28.03 1.28 -8.15
C GLY A 47 27.42 0.05 -8.86
N GLY A 48 26.29 0.24 -9.53
CA GLY A 48 25.67 -0.84 -10.27
C GLY A 48 24.20 -0.59 -10.54
N GLU A 49 23.54 -1.57 -11.16
CA GLU A 49 22.12 -1.49 -11.44
C GLU A 49 21.30 -1.73 -10.16
N VAL A 50 20.27 -0.91 -9.98
CA VAL A 50 19.23 -1.07 -8.97
C VAL A 50 17.89 -1.22 -9.69
N GLY A 51 17.46 -2.45 -9.89
CA GLY A 51 16.18 -2.77 -10.52
C GLY A 51 15.05 -2.56 -9.53
N VAL A 52 14.23 -1.53 -9.74
CA VAL A 52 13.06 -1.23 -8.89
C VAL A 52 11.81 -1.81 -9.51
N PHE A 53 11.30 -2.86 -8.87
CA PHE A 53 10.11 -3.57 -9.30
C PHE A 53 8.87 -3.02 -8.59
N THR A 54 7.89 -2.56 -9.35
CA THR A 54 6.71 -1.87 -8.85
C THR A 54 5.55 -2.04 -9.83
N TRP A 55 4.33 -1.67 -9.43
CA TRP A 55 3.19 -1.53 -10.34
C TRP A 55 2.90 -0.08 -10.75
N TRP A 56 3.72 0.87 -10.36
CA TRP A 56 3.57 2.30 -10.68
C TRP A 56 3.96 2.60 -12.14
N ALA A 57 3.20 2.07 -13.09
CA ALA A 57 3.50 2.12 -14.51
C ALA A 57 2.72 3.18 -15.30
N ALA A 58 1.66 3.76 -14.69
CA ALA A 58 0.76 4.70 -15.36
C ALA A 58 0.26 5.82 -14.43
N GLY A 59 -0.38 6.85 -14.98
CA GLY A 59 -1.06 7.91 -14.25
C GLY A 59 -0.18 8.67 -13.26
N SER A 60 -0.75 9.03 -12.14
CA SER A 60 -0.09 9.71 -11.02
C SER A 60 0.99 8.85 -10.36
N GLU A 61 0.81 7.54 -10.34
CA GLU A 61 1.79 6.59 -9.79
C GLU A 61 3.11 6.65 -10.54
N LYS A 62 3.04 6.61 -11.89
CA LYS A 62 4.24 6.76 -12.73
C LYS A 62 4.91 8.12 -12.53
N LYS A 63 4.13 9.21 -12.42
CA LYS A 63 4.70 10.54 -12.16
C LYS A 63 5.47 10.58 -10.84
N GLY A 64 4.93 9.96 -9.79
CA GLY A 64 5.63 9.83 -8.51
C GLY A 64 6.94 9.06 -8.63
N LEU A 65 6.93 7.92 -9.35
CA LEU A 65 8.13 7.15 -9.61
C LEU A 65 9.18 7.93 -10.42
N ASP A 66 8.75 8.69 -11.43
CA ASP A 66 9.65 9.52 -12.26
C ASP A 66 10.37 10.60 -11.40
N GLU A 67 9.69 11.21 -10.43
CA GLU A 67 10.33 12.15 -9.49
C GLU A 67 11.35 11.45 -8.59
N LEU A 68 11.06 10.25 -8.10
CA LEU A 68 12.03 9.45 -7.32
C LEU A 68 13.23 9.02 -8.17
N GLU A 69 13.01 8.59 -9.41
CA GLU A 69 14.09 8.23 -10.34
C GLU A 69 15.04 9.40 -10.59
N LYS A 70 14.48 10.60 -10.78
CA LYS A 70 15.27 11.83 -10.94
C LYS A 70 16.12 12.11 -9.71
N LEU A 71 15.52 12.11 -8.51
CA LEU A 71 16.23 12.31 -7.25
C LEU A 71 17.29 11.23 -7.01
N PHE A 72 17.01 9.96 -7.36
CA PHE A 72 17.97 8.88 -7.21
C PHE A 72 19.22 9.11 -8.06
N LYS A 73 19.06 9.49 -9.34
CA LYS A 73 20.17 9.80 -10.23
C LYS A 73 21.00 10.98 -9.76
N GLU A 74 20.37 11.98 -9.15
CA GLU A 74 21.05 13.17 -8.60
C GLU A 74 21.86 12.83 -7.36
N LYS A 75 21.30 12.01 -6.45
CA LYS A 75 21.91 11.71 -5.13
C LYS A 75 22.92 10.57 -5.18
N TYR A 76 22.69 9.58 -6.04
CA TYR A 76 23.47 8.35 -6.13
C TYR A 76 24.00 8.12 -7.55
N PRO A 77 24.88 9.03 -8.06
CA PRO A 77 25.32 9.03 -9.46
C PRO A 77 26.14 7.80 -9.86
N ASN A 78 26.62 7.02 -8.89
CA ASN A 78 27.35 5.77 -9.15
C ASN A 78 26.41 4.57 -9.37
N ASP A 79 25.14 4.68 -8.98
CA ASP A 79 24.13 3.65 -9.19
C ASP A 79 23.26 3.97 -10.41
N THR A 80 22.85 2.92 -11.11
CA THR A 80 21.96 3.04 -12.27
C THR A 80 20.57 2.58 -11.88
N PHE A 81 19.59 3.50 -11.86
CA PHE A 81 18.19 3.15 -11.66
C PHE A 81 17.66 2.39 -12.88
N VAL A 82 17.09 1.22 -12.67
CA VAL A 82 16.43 0.41 -13.69
C VAL A 82 14.97 0.27 -13.34
N ASN A 83 14.10 0.91 -14.14
CA ASN A 83 12.65 0.85 -13.96
C ASN A 83 12.11 -0.51 -14.42
N LEU A 84 11.59 -1.31 -13.49
CA LEU A 84 10.99 -2.62 -13.74
C LEU A 84 9.48 -2.61 -13.50
N ALA A 85 8.82 -1.45 -13.69
CA ALA A 85 7.39 -1.32 -13.46
C ALA A 85 6.56 -2.21 -14.37
N VAL A 86 5.55 -2.87 -13.81
CA VAL A 86 4.59 -3.74 -14.50
C VAL A 86 3.19 -3.19 -14.29
N ALA A 87 2.50 -2.82 -15.37
CA ALA A 87 1.16 -2.28 -15.31
C ALA A 87 0.13 -3.29 -14.75
N GLY A 88 -0.81 -2.79 -13.98
CA GLY A 88 -1.92 -3.56 -13.40
C GLY A 88 -2.20 -3.10 -11.97
N GLY A 89 -3.38 -2.53 -11.76
CA GLY A 89 -3.77 -1.92 -10.48
C GLY A 89 -3.65 -2.87 -9.29
N ALA A 90 -3.34 -2.32 -8.11
CA ALA A 90 -3.03 -3.04 -6.88
C ALA A 90 -1.96 -4.15 -7.04
N GLY A 91 -1.21 -4.13 -8.15
CA GLY A 91 -0.09 -5.04 -8.39
C GLY A 91 -0.46 -6.44 -8.85
N SER A 92 -1.68 -6.73 -9.29
CA SER A 92 -2.11 -8.09 -9.65
C SER A 92 -1.17 -8.79 -10.64
N ASN A 93 -0.84 -8.14 -11.77
CA ASN A 93 0.09 -8.67 -12.76
C ASN A 93 1.55 -8.65 -12.26
N ALA A 94 1.93 -7.58 -11.56
CA ALA A 94 3.27 -7.42 -11.00
C ALA A 94 3.59 -8.53 -9.98
N LYS A 95 2.67 -8.80 -9.05
CA LYS A 95 2.85 -9.85 -8.02
C LYS A 95 3.01 -11.24 -8.63
N ALA A 96 2.25 -11.57 -9.67
CA ALA A 96 2.41 -12.84 -10.38
C ALA A 96 3.80 -12.98 -11.04
N LYS A 97 4.28 -11.90 -11.70
CA LYS A 97 5.63 -11.87 -12.26
C LYS A 97 6.70 -11.95 -11.19
N LEU A 98 6.56 -11.17 -10.12
CA LEU A 98 7.50 -11.18 -8.99
C LEU A 98 7.63 -12.57 -8.37
N ALA A 99 6.50 -13.25 -8.12
CA ALA A 99 6.51 -14.61 -7.59
C ALA A 99 7.31 -15.58 -8.48
N SER A 100 7.16 -15.46 -9.83
CA SER A 100 7.96 -16.23 -10.77
C SER A 100 9.45 -15.91 -10.70
N ASP A 101 9.81 -14.63 -10.64
CA ASP A 101 11.21 -14.19 -10.57
C ASP A 101 11.88 -14.68 -9.28
N LEU A 102 11.19 -14.55 -8.13
CA LEU A 102 11.69 -15.02 -6.83
C LEU A 102 11.85 -16.54 -6.78
N GLN A 103 10.90 -17.31 -7.31
CA GLN A 103 10.98 -18.77 -7.42
C GLN A 103 12.17 -19.24 -8.27
N ASN A 104 12.55 -18.45 -9.29
CA ASN A 104 13.69 -18.71 -10.15
C ASN A 104 15.02 -18.19 -9.59
N ASN A 105 15.06 -17.70 -8.34
CA ASN A 105 16.23 -17.05 -7.73
C ASN A 105 16.77 -15.87 -8.56
N GLN A 106 15.87 -15.09 -9.15
CA GLN A 106 16.17 -13.88 -9.92
C GLN A 106 15.49 -12.66 -9.28
N PRO A 107 15.81 -12.32 -8.02
CA PRO A 107 15.18 -11.18 -7.35
C PRO A 107 15.56 -9.87 -8.05
N PRO A 108 14.65 -8.88 -8.09
CA PRO A 108 14.99 -7.51 -8.47
C PRO A 108 15.93 -6.86 -7.44
N GLY A 109 16.35 -5.63 -7.70
CA GLY A 109 17.09 -4.82 -6.73
C GLY A 109 16.24 -4.53 -5.50
N SER A 110 15.03 -4.04 -5.71
CA SER A 110 14.01 -3.84 -4.70
C SER A 110 12.64 -4.10 -5.29
N PHE A 111 11.65 -4.50 -4.49
CA PHE A 111 10.27 -4.60 -4.94
C PHE A 111 9.30 -3.96 -3.97
N GLN A 112 8.22 -3.45 -4.54
CA GLN A 112 7.10 -2.88 -3.81
C GLN A 112 6.26 -3.98 -3.15
N GLY A 113 5.87 -3.74 -1.90
CA GLY A 113 4.89 -4.54 -1.16
C GLY A 113 4.08 -3.64 -0.24
N HIS A 114 2.86 -4.05 0.10
CA HIS A 114 2.07 -3.30 1.06
C HIS A 114 2.46 -3.62 2.49
N ALA A 115 2.49 -2.59 3.35
CA ALA A 115 2.74 -2.74 4.78
C ALA A 115 1.60 -3.52 5.45
N GLY A 116 1.92 -4.62 6.11
CA GLY A 116 0.95 -5.49 6.80
C GLY A 116 1.07 -6.95 6.41
N ALA A 117 -0.04 -7.66 6.35
CA ALA A 117 -0.06 -9.12 6.20
C ALA A 117 0.55 -9.62 4.88
N GLU A 118 0.55 -8.81 3.81
CA GLU A 118 1.20 -9.15 2.54
C GLU A 118 2.69 -9.46 2.68
N LEU A 119 3.40 -8.76 3.57
CA LEU A 119 4.84 -8.97 3.76
C LEU A 119 5.17 -10.32 4.40
N LEU A 120 4.24 -10.90 5.16
CA LEU A 120 4.46 -12.17 5.85
C LEU A 120 4.79 -13.30 4.87
N ASP A 121 4.14 -13.35 3.72
CA ASP A 121 4.41 -14.39 2.71
C ASP A 121 5.87 -14.36 2.22
N TYR A 122 6.44 -13.16 2.04
CA TYR A 122 7.86 -13.01 1.63
C TYR A 122 8.83 -13.26 2.76
N ILE A 123 8.46 -12.93 4.01
CA ILE A 123 9.26 -13.17 5.21
C ILE A 123 9.33 -14.66 5.48
N ASP A 124 8.20 -15.37 5.51
CA ASP A 124 8.11 -16.80 5.76
C ASP A 124 8.83 -17.63 4.68
N ALA A 125 8.83 -17.13 3.44
CA ALA A 125 9.59 -17.72 2.34
C ALA A 125 11.08 -17.34 2.35
N GLU A 126 11.55 -16.58 3.35
CA GLU A 126 12.93 -16.06 3.44
C GLU A 126 13.42 -15.30 2.17
N GLN A 127 12.52 -14.57 1.51
CA GLN A 127 12.81 -13.87 0.24
C GLN A 127 13.28 -12.43 0.44
N ILE A 128 13.12 -11.87 1.63
CA ILE A 128 13.52 -10.49 1.96
C ILE A 128 14.36 -10.45 3.23
N GLU A 129 15.22 -9.45 3.32
CA GLU A 129 16.13 -9.24 4.45
C GLU A 129 15.65 -8.08 5.33
N PRO A 130 15.98 -8.09 6.65
CA PRO A 130 15.72 -6.97 7.52
C PRO A 130 16.42 -5.68 7.08
N VAL A 131 15.75 -4.54 7.28
CA VAL A 131 16.21 -3.19 6.96
C VAL A 131 16.22 -2.26 8.18
N ASN A 132 16.41 -2.83 9.38
CA ASN A 132 16.46 -2.07 10.64
C ASN A 132 17.50 -0.95 10.61
N ASP A 133 18.66 -1.18 9.99
CA ASP A 133 19.73 -0.21 9.85
C ASP A 133 19.31 0.99 8.98
N VAL A 134 18.59 0.74 7.88
CA VAL A 134 18.04 1.78 7.01
C VAL A 134 16.98 2.61 7.76
N ILE A 135 16.04 1.97 8.43
CA ILE A 135 15.00 2.66 9.20
C ILE A 135 15.63 3.50 10.34
N ALA A 136 16.64 2.96 11.04
CA ALA A 136 17.35 3.70 12.07
C ALA A 136 18.08 4.93 11.51
N ALA A 137 18.75 4.79 10.36
CA ALA A 137 19.42 5.90 9.67
C ALA A 137 18.43 6.97 9.17
N LEU A 138 17.22 6.59 8.81
CA LEU A 138 16.14 7.50 8.42
C LEU A 138 15.51 8.25 9.62
N GLY A 139 15.82 7.86 10.86
CA GLY A 139 15.30 8.47 12.08
C GLY A 139 14.37 7.59 12.93
N GLY A 140 14.00 6.40 12.44
CA GLY A 140 13.24 5.40 13.17
C GLY A 140 11.88 5.91 13.67
N ASP A 141 11.53 5.53 14.90
CA ASP A 141 10.29 5.89 15.60
C ASP A 141 10.09 7.37 15.88
N LYS A 142 11.15 8.18 15.70
CA LYS A 142 11.06 9.64 15.83
C LYS A 142 10.35 10.29 14.65
N VAL A 143 10.34 9.63 13.49
CA VAL A 143 9.82 10.17 12.23
C VAL A 143 8.77 9.29 11.56
N PHE A 144 8.74 7.99 11.87
CA PHE A 144 7.70 7.09 11.39
C PHE A 144 6.71 6.75 12.51
N PRO A 145 5.38 6.81 12.27
CA PRO A 145 4.39 6.43 13.26
C PRO A 145 4.59 4.99 13.74
N LYS A 146 4.47 4.78 15.07
CA LYS A 146 4.60 3.43 15.63
C LYS A 146 3.61 2.44 15.00
N SER A 147 2.37 2.86 14.77
CA SER A 147 1.34 2.03 14.14
C SER A 147 1.72 1.55 12.73
N LEU A 148 2.54 2.32 12.00
CA LEU A 148 3.09 1.93 10.71
C LEU A 148 4.28 0.98 10.89
N LEU A 149 5.24 1.32 11.75
CA LEU A 149 6.40 0.45 11.99
C LEU A 149 6.00 -0.93 12.51
N ASP A 150 4.98 -1.02 13.37
CA ASP A 150 4.46 -2.30 13.85
C ASP A 150 3.98 -3.21 12.71
N ARG A 151 3.40 -2.65 11.65
CA ARG A 151 2.94 -3.39 10.45
C ARG A 151 4.08 -3.87 9.55
N LEU A 152 5.28 -3.33 9.72
CA LEU A 152 6.49 -3.68 8.98
C LEU A 152 7.41 -4.60 9.79
N THR A 153 7.06 -4.86 11.06
CA THR A 153 7.91 -5.54 12.03
C THR A 153 7.42 -6.96 12.31
N VAL A 154 8.30 -7.94 12.11
CA VAL A 154 8.07 -9.33 12.48
C VAL A 154 9.24 -9.77 13.35
N GLU A 155 8.96 -10.33 14.55
CA GLU A 155 9.97 -10.81 15.50
C GLU A 155 11.09 -9.79 15.81
N GLY A 156 10.72 -8.50 15.88
CA GLY A 156 11.65 -7.39 16.16
C GLY A 156 12.48 -6.90 14.95
N ASN A 157 12.29 -7.48 13.78
CA ASN A 157 12.92 -7.06 12.54
C ASN A 157 11.96 -6.29 11.64
N ILE A 158 12.43 -5.20 11.05
CA ILE A 158 11.69 -4.41 10.07
C ILE A 158 12.12 -4.85 8.67
N TYR A 159 11.17 -5.20 7.80
CA TYR A 159 11.45 -5.86 6.52
C TYR A 159 11.23 -4.99 5.28
N SER A 160 10.73 -3.77 5.44
CA SER A 160 10.57 -2.84 4.33
C SER A 160 10.60 -1.39 4.78
N VAL A 161 10.85 -0.48 3.85
CA VAL A 161 10.86 0.97 4.07
C VAL A 161 9.60 1.57 3.46
N PRO A 162 8.73 2.24 4.26
CA PRO A 162 7.50 2.80 3.76
C PRO A 162 7.74 4.06 2.93
N SER A 163 7.00 4.21 1.83
CA SER A 163 7.07 5.37 0.92
C SER A 163 5.94 6.37 1.15
N ASN A 164 4.79 5.87 1.59
CA ASN A 164 3.56 6.63 1.75
C ASN A 164 2.59 5.94 2.69
N ILE A 165 1.48 6.62 2.95
CA ILE A 165 0.25 6.05 3.49
C ILE A 165 -0.89 6.48 2.56
N HIS A 166 -1.88 5.60 2.37
CA HIS A 166 -3.08 5.84 1.59
C HIS A 166 -4.33 5.64 2.44
N ARG A 167 -5.37 6.40 2.11
CA ARG A 167 -6.74 6.21 2.57
C ARG A 167 -7.57 5.58 1.46
N ALA A 168 -8.08 4.36 1.69
CA ALA A 168 -8.82 3.61 0.67
C ALA A 168 -10.34 3.91 0.66
N ASN A 169 -10.92 4.33 1.80
CA ASN A 169 -12.36 4.54 1.96
C ASN A 169 -12.85 5.94 1.56
N VAL A 170 -12.48 6.39 0.36
CA VAL A 170 -12.88 7.71 -0.14
C VAL A 170 -13.87 7.58 -1.29
N VAL A 171 -14.99 8.32 -1.20
CA VAL A 171 -15.89 8.56 -2.32
C VAL A 171 -15.48 9.84 -3.02
N TRP A 172 -15.18 9.73 -4.30
CA TRP A 172 -14.98 10.85 -5.21
C TRP A 172 -16.28 11.12 -5.95
N ALA A 173 -16.76 12.34 -5.92
CA ALA A 173 -18.08 12.67 -6.44
C ALA A 173 -18.06 13.92 -7.37
N ASN A 174 -18.77 13.84 -8.48
CA ASN A 174 -18.90 14.96 -9.42
C ASN A 174 -19.93 15.96 -8.91
N THR A 175 -19.50 17.18 -8.60
CA THR A 175 -20.34 18.22 -8.00
C THR A 175 -21.50 18.64 -8.90
N GLU A 176 -21.29 18.74 -10.23
CA GLU A 176 -22.32 19.15 -11.17
C GLU A 176 -23.41 18.05 -11.30
N VAL A 177 -23.01 16.78 -11.38
CA VAL A 177 -23.95 15.66 -11.44
C VAL A 177 -24.82 15.63 -10.20
N LEU A 178 -24.22 15.77 -9.00
CA LEU A 178 -24.97 15.79 -7.74
C LEU A 178 -25.97 16.95 -7.68
N LYS A 179 -25.54 18.14 -8.07
CA LYS A 179 -26.39 19.34 -8.13
C LYS A 179 -27.58 19.13 -9.07
N ASN A 180 -27.34 18.58 -10.26
CA ASN A 180 -28.40 18.29 -11.23
C ASN A 180 -29.40 17.24 -10.74
N ALA A 181 -28.95 16.30 -9.89
CA ALA A 181 -29.79 15.32 -9.22
C ALA A 181 -30.49 15.86 -7.95
N GLY A 182 -30.25 17.12 -7.57
CA GLY A 182 -30.84 17.73 -6.37
C GLY A 182 -30.24 17.21 -5.06
N ILE A 183 -29.01 16.68 -5.09
CA ILE A 183 -28.30 16.18 -3.92
C ILE A 183 -27.44 17.31 -3.35
N ASN A 184 -27.75 17.74 -2.12
CA ASN A 184 -27.12 18.89 -1.47
C ASN A 184 -26.38 18.52 -0.16
N ALA A 185 -26.37 17.28 0.22
CA ALA A 185 -25.73 16.79 1.44
C ALA A 185 -25.06 15.44 1.19
N VAL A 186 -24.01 15.16 1.93
CA VAL A 186 -23.33 13.86 1.94
C VAL A 186 -24.25 12.83 2.63
N PRO A 187 -24.49 11.65 2.05
CA PRO A 187 -25.25 10.59 2.70
C PRO A 187 -24.49 10.05 3.92
N THR A 188 -25.22 9.69 4.98
CA THR A 188 -24.64 9.26 6.26
C THR A 188 -24.55 7.74 6.41
N ASP A 189 -25.22 6.99 5.55
CA ASP A 189 -25.22 5.52 5.54
C ASP A 189 -25.39 4.99 4.11
N ILE A 190 -25.18 3.68 3.94
CA ILE A 190 -25.29 3.00 2.63
C ILE A 190 -26.71 3.14 2.04
N LYS A 191 -27.74 3.10 2.87
CA LYS A 191 -29.12 3.23 2.42
C LYS A 191 -29.40 4.64 1.85
N GLY A 192 -28.94 5.66 2.51
CA GLY A 192 -29.02 7.06 2.03
C GLY A 192 -28.25 7.24 0.73
N TRP A 193 -27.08 6.59 0.61
CA TRP A 193 -26.27 6.63 -0.61
C TRP A 193 -26.96 5.93 -1.79
N ILE A 194 -27.59 4.79 -1.57
CA ILE A 194 -28.42 4.13 -2.57
C ILE A 194 -29.59 5.04 -3.03
N ALA A 195 -30.25 5.71 -2.09
CA ALA A 195 -31.31 6.66 -2.44
C ALA A 195 -30.81 7.86 -3.26
N ASP A 196 -29.59 8.32 -3.03
CA ASP A 196 -28.95 9.35 -3.87
C ASP A 196 -28.61 8.81 -5.27
N MET A 197 -28.15 7.57 -5.39
CA MET A 197 -27.94 6.94 -6.70
C MET A 197 -29.24 6.81 -7.51
N GLU A 198 -30.38 6.58 -6.88
CA GLU A 198 -31.69 6.60 -7.54
C GLU A 198 -32.02 7.97 -8.11
N LYS A 199 -31.76 9.06 -7.34
CA LYS A 199 -31.93 10.44 -7.82
C LYS A 199 -31.00 10.77 -9.01
N VAL A 200 -29.73 10.33 -8.91
CA VAL A 200 -28.75 10.49 -10.01
C VAL A 200 -29.24 9.79 -11.27
N LYS A 201 -29.71 8.55 -11.15
CA LYS A 201 -30.26 7.79 -12.29
C LYS A 201 -31.50 8.47 -12.87
N ALA A 202 -32.38 8.97 -12.03
CA ALA A 202 -33.58 9.71 -12.44
C ALA A 202 -33.25 11.06 -13.14
N SER A 203 -32.11 11.69 -12.84
CA SER A 203 -31.61 12.90 -13.49
C SER A 203 -31.00 12.65 -14.88
N GLY A 204 -30.89 11.40 -15.32
CA GLY A 204 -30.42 11.03 -16.66
C GLY A 204 -29.01 10.46 -16.72
N VAL A 205 -28.31 10.28 -15.59
CA VAL A 205 -27.02 9.59 -15.53
C VAL A 205 -27.24 8.11 -15.35
N ALA A 206 -26.99 7.33 -16.39
CA ALA A 206 -27.34 5.90 -16.43
C ALA A 206 -26.56 5.04 -15.43
N THR A 207 -25.35 5.45 -15.11
CA THR A 207 -24.41 4.74 -14.23
C THR A 207 -23.97 5.63 -13.07
N PRO A 208 -24.77 5.74 -11.99
CA PRO A 208 -24.45 6.60 -10.85
C PRO A 208 -23.12 6.29 -10.16
N LEU A 209 -22.73 5.04 -10.10
CA LEU A 209 -21.49 4.54 -9.48
C LEU A 209 -20.56 4.00 -10.56
N SER A 210 -19.26 4.30 -10.48
CA SER A 210 -18.27 3.70 -11.37
C SER A 210 -17.36 2.73 -10.62
N VAL A 211 -17.07 1.59 -11.28
CA VAL A 211 -16.14 0.55 -10.82
C VAL A 211 -15.25 0.11 -12.00
N ALA A 212 -14.10 -0.48 -11.70
CA ALA A 212 -13.19 -1.08 -12.68
C ALA A 212 -13.00 -2.57 -12.38
N GLY A 213 -11.82 -3.13 -12.63
CA GLY A 213 -11.52 -4.56 -12.46
C GLY A 213 -11.68 -5.05 -11.02
N THR A 214 -11.49 -6.36 -10.83
CA THR A 214 -11.84 -7.11 -9.60
C THR A 214 -11.31 -6.48 -8.31
N TRP A 215 -10.10 -5.93 -8.29
CA TRP A 215 -9.57 -5.34 -7.06
C TRP A 215 -10.34 -4.09 -6.61
N THR A 216 -10.85 -3.26 -7.56
CA THR A 216 -11.68 -2.09 -7.22
C THR A 216 -13.05 -2.51 -6.70
N GLN A 217 -13.55 -3.65 -7.20
CA GLN A 217 -14.80 -4.26 -6.73
C GLN A 217 -14.62 -4.84 -5.33
N LEU A 218 -13.46 -5.45 -5.03
CA LEU A 218 -13.10 -5.89 -3.68
C LEU A 218 -12.96 -4.69 -2.73
N GLN A 219 -12.34 -3.60 -3.17
CA GLN A 219 -12.26 -2.35 -2.41
C GLN A 219 -13.66 -1.77 -2.10
N LEU A 220 -14.56 -1.74 -3.08
CA LEU A 220 -15.95 -1.32 -2.83
C LEU A 220 -16.62 -2.25 -1.80
N PHE A 221 -16.45 -3.57 -1.91
CA PHE A 221 -17.02 -4.51 -0.96
C PHE A 221 -16.44 -4.34 0.45
N GLU A 222 -15.13 -4.17 0.61
CA GLU A 222 -14.53 -3.94 1.93
C GLU A 222 -15.05 -2.66 2.58
N THR A 223 -15.28 -1.59 1.79
CA THR A 223 -15.86 -0.36 2.34
C THR A 223 -17.31 -0.58 2.79
N VAL A 224 -18.10 -1.42 2.10
CA VAL A 224 -19.44 -1.80 2.58
C VAL A 224 -19.34 -2.63 3.86
N LEU A 225 -18.40 -3.58 3.96
CA LEU A 225 -18.15 -4.33 5.20
C LEU A 225 -17.83 -3.40 6.37
N ILE A 226 -16.95 -2.41 6.19
CA ILE A 226 -16.60 -1.44 7.25
C ILE A 226 -17.85 -0.66 7.69
N SER A 227 -18.70 -0.22 6.75
CA SER A 227 -19.91 0.54 7.05
C SER A 227 -20.93 -0.27 7.85
N ASP A 228 -21.15 -1.53 7.48
CA ASP A 228 -22.21 -2.35 8.09
C ASP A 228 -21.76 -3.03 9.38
N LEU A 229 -20.46 -3.32 9.52
CA LEU A 229 -19.90 -3.98 10.69
C LEU A 229 -19.40 -2.99 11.77
N GLY A 230 -18.91 -1.82 11.34
CA GLY A 230 -18.13 -0.94 12.19
C GLY A 230 -16.73 -1.49 12.48
N VAL A 231 -15.88 -0.66 13.07
CA VAL A 231 -14.43 -0.92 13.24
C VAL A 231 -14.14 -2.23 13.99
N ASP A 232 -14.80 -2.44 15.13
CA ASP A 232 -14.50 -3.60 16.00
C ASP A 232 -14.84 -4.93 15.33
N LYS A 233 -16.02 -5.03 14.70
CA LYS A 233 -16.44 -6.25 14.02
C LYS A 233 -15.68 -6.48 12.72
N TYR A 234 -15.35 -5.40 11.98
CA TYR A 234 -14.51 -5.51 10.80
C TYR A 234 -13.13 -6.07 11.15
N ASN A 235 -12.47 -5.52 12.18
CA ASN A 235 -11.19 -6.05 12.66
C ASN A 235 -11.32 -7.50 13.16
N GLY A 236 -12.45 -7.83 13.79
CA GLY A 236 -12.77 -9.17 14.27
C GLY A 236 -12.88 -10.23 13.19
N LEU A 237 -13.04 -9.85 11.92
CA LEU A 237 -13.02 -10.77 10.77
C LEU A 237 -11.66 -11.45 10.57
N PHE A 238 -10.58 -10.78 10.98
CA PHE A 238 -9.19 -11.23 10.75
C PHE A 238 -8.57 -11.95 11.94
N ASP A 239 -9.21 -11.90 13.12
CA ASP A 239 -8.77 -12.63 14.31
C ASP A 239 -9.79 -13.69 14.78
N GLY A 240 -10.83 -13.92 13.98
CA GLY A 240 -11.86 -14.94 14.23
C GLY A 240 -12.93 -14.55 15.26
N LYS A 241 -12.92 -13.31 15.79
CA LYS A 241 -13.96 -12.84 16.73
C LYS A 241 -15.29 -12.53 16.03
N THR A 242 -15.23 -12.16 14.76
CA THR A 242 -16.42 -11.96 13.91
C THR A 242 -16.43 -13.03 12.83
N ALA A 243 -17.55 -13.74 12.72
CA ALA A 243 -17.69 -14.78 11.71
C ALA A 243 -17.97 -14.17 10.31
N TRP A 244 -17.34 -14.72 9.28
CA TRP A 244 -17.57 -14.31 7.88
C TRP A 244 -18.96 -14.68 7.34
N ASP A 245 -19.72 -15.50 8.05
CA ASP A 245 -21.13 -15.81 7.77
C ASP A 245 -22.11 -15.16 8.77
N SER A 246 -21.66 -14.14 9.50
CA SER A 246 -22.50 -13.36 10.43
C SER A 246 -23.65 -12.65 9.71
N PRO A 247 -24.71 -12.24 10.44
CA PRO A 247 -25.78 -11.45 9.86
C PRO A 247 -25.33 -10.14 9.22
N GLU A 248 -24.34 -9.48 9.79
CA GLU A 248 -23.78 -8.23 9.30
C GLU A 248 -23.02 -8.41 7.98
N VAL A 249 -22.22 -9.46 7.85
CA VAL A 249 -21.56 -9.80 6.56
C VAL A 249 -22.59 -10.16 5.48
N LYS A 250 -23.68 -10.84 5.85
CA LYS A 250 -24.78 -11.10 4.91
C LYS A 250 -25.48 -9.82 4.46
N GLN A 251 -25.66 -8.86 5.39
CA GLN A 251 -26.20 -7.54 5.04
C GLN A 251 -25.25 -6.80 4.10
N ALA A 252 -23.95 -6.75 4.39
CA ALA A 252 -22.96 -6.14 3.54
C ALA A 252 -22.93 -6.74 2.11
N ALA A 253 -23.08 -8.06 1.98
CA ALA A 253 -23.19 -8.69 0.67
C ALA A 253 -24.47 -8.28 -0.09
N ALA A 254 -25.61 -8.11 0.61
CA ALA A 254 -26.86 -7.64 0.01
C ALA A 254 -26.78 -6.16 -0.41
N ASP A 255 -26.16 -5.31 0.40
CA ASP A 255 -25.97 -3.88 0.11
C ASP A 255 -24.97 -3.70 -1.04
N TYR A 256 -23.87 -4.43 -1.06
CA TYR A 256 -22.94 -4.47 -2.18
C TYR A 256 -23.62 -4.89 -3.50
N LYS A 257 -24.46 -5.95 -3.46
CA LYS A 257 -25.28 -6.37 -4.60
C LYS A 257 -26.16 -5.23 -5.11
N THR A 258 -26.80 -4.51 -4.20
CA THR A 258 -27.67 -3.37 -4.53
C THR A 258 -26.87 -2.23 -5.17
N LEU A 259 -25.73 -1.85 -4.61
CA LEU A 259 -24.83 -0.81 -5.14
C LEU A 259 -24.40 -1.14 -6.59
N LEU A 260 -24.08 -2.41 -6.86
CA LEU A 260 -23.69 -2.84 -8.21
C LEU A 260 -24.82 -2.74 -9.26
N THR A 261 -26.08 -2.57 -8.86
CA THR A 261 -27.18 -2.29 -9.81
C THR A 261 -27.14 -0.87 -10.37
N TYR A 262 -26.34 0.02 -9.73
CA TYR A 262 -26.10 1.40 -10.15
C TYR A 262 -24.73 1.58 -10.81
N ALA A 263 -23.91 0.54 -10.86
CA ALA A 263 -22.57 0.59 -11.42
C ALA A 263 -22.54 0.34 -12.93
N ASN A 264 -21.47 0.81 -13.58
CA ASN A 264 -21.15 0.43 -14.96
C ASN A 264 -20.79 -1.06 -15.04
N THR A 265 -20.88 -1.62 -16.24
CA THR A 265 -20.26 -2.92 -16.52
C THR A 265 -18.76 -2.73 -16.66
N ALA A 266 -17.99 -3.42 -15.84
CA ALA A 266 -16.53 -3.42 -15.84
C ALA A 266 -15.98 -4.80 -16.18
N SER A 267 -14.77 -4.85 -16.76
CA SER A 267 -14.03 -6.07 -17.02
C SER A 267 -12.80 -6.15 -16.12
N ASP A 268 -12.25 -7.35 -15.91
CA ASP A 268 -11.02 -7.53 -15.13
C ASP A 268 -9.80 -6.82 -15.74
N GLY A 269 -9.87 -6.47 -17.02
CA GLY A 269 -8.83 -5.70 -17.72
C GLY A 269 -8.95 -4.19 -17.56
N ASP A 270 -10.05 -3.69 -16.98
CA ASP A 270 -10.24 -2.26 -16.76
C ASP A 270 -9.40 -1.82 -15.55
N ASP A 271 -8.50 -0.86 -15.78
CA ASP A 271 -7.72 -0.28 -14.69
C ASP A 271 -8.48 0.87 -14.01
N TRP A 272 -8.13 1.17 -12.76
CA TRP A 272 -8.82 2.13 -11.89
C TRP A 272 -9.01 3.55 -12.49
N PRO A 273 -8.08 4.11 -13.31
CA PRO A 273 -8.28 5.43 -13.88
C PRO A 273 -9.54 5.52 -14.76
N VAL A 274 -9.93 4.41 -15.40
CA VAL A 274 -11.13 4.36 -16.26
C VAL A 274 -12.38 4.68 -15.45
N ALA A 275 -12.52 4.12 -14.25
CA ALA A 275 -13.65 4.39 -13.37
C ALA A 275 -13.62 5.82 -12.80
N THR A 276 -12.45 6.30 -12.41
CA THR A 276 -12.27 7.69 -11.93
C THR A 276 -12.58 8.71 -13.03
N ASP A 277 -12.16 8.44 -14.28
CA ASP A 277 -12.45 9.28 -15.43
C ASP A 277 -13.96 9.39 -15.72
N MET A 278 -14.76 8.36 -15.44
CA MET A 278 -16.22 8.47 -15.57
C MET A 278 -16.80 9.54 -14.65
N VAL A 279 -16.29 9.68 -13.43
CA VAL A 279 -16.69 10.74 -12.51
C VAL A 279 -16.17 12.10 -12.98
N ILE A 280 -14.91 12.17 -13.39
CA ILE A 280 -14.28 13.40 -13.92
C ILE A 280 -15.08 13.95 -15.11
N ASP A 281 -15.54 13.09 -16.01
CA ASP A 281 -16.29 13.41 -17.22
C ASP A 281 -17.80 13.63 -16.96
N GLY A 282 -18.30 13.41 -15.74
CA GLY A 282 -19.73 13.51 -15.41
C GLY A 282 -20.58 12.36 -15.97
N LYS A 283 -19.97 11.24 -16.35
CA LYS A 283 -20.63 10.00 -16.78
C LYS A 283 -21.08 9.14 -15.61
N ALA A 284 -20.46 9.34 -14.44
CA ALA A 284 -20.87 8.79 -13.16
C ALA A 284 -20.90 9.89 -12.09
N ALA A 285 -21.70 9.69 -11.04
CA ALA A 285 -21.73 10.59 -9.91
C ALA A 285 -20.63 10.28 -8.89
N TYR A 286 -20.36 8.97 -8.67
CA TYR A 286 -19.54 8.48 -7.59
C TYR A 286 -18.52 7.43 -8.06
N ASN A 287 -17.34 7.45 -7.44
CA ASN A 287 -16.34 6.41 -7.51
C ASN A 287 -15.75 6.18 -6.11
N VAL A 288 -15.71 4.95 -5.61
CA VAL A 288 -14.90 4.60 -4.45
C VAL A 288 -13.50 4.28 -4.94
N MET A 289 -12.53 5.06 -4.48
CA MET A 289 -11.14 4.89 -4.89
C MET A 289 -10.23 5.48 -3.81
N GLY A 290 -9.02 4.93 -3.68
CA GLY A 290 -8.04 5.49 -2.77
C GLY A 290 -7.63 6.91 -3.15
N ASP A 291 -6.92 7.54 -2.25
CA ASP A 291 -6.54 8.95 -2.33
C ASP A 291 -5.65 9.31 -3.54
N TRP A 292 -5.01 8.33 -4.18
CA TRP A 292 -4.29 8.55 -5.45
C TRP A 292 -5.17 9.11 -6.56
N ALA A 293 -6.49 8.94 -6.48
CA ALA A 293 -7.42 9.50 -7.45
C ALA A 293 -7.39 11.03 -7.49
N VAL A 294 -7.05 11.72 -6.39
CA VAL A 294 -6.96 13.19 -6.37
C VAL A 294 -6.02 13.73 -7.44
N ALA A 295 -4.93 13.02 -7.72
CA ALA A 295 -3.95 13.44 -8.71
C ALA A 295 -4.48 13.31 -10.15
N GLU A 296 -5.41 12.39 -10.43
CA GLU A 296 -6.08 12.29 -11.73
C GLU A 296 -7.04 13.48 -11.95
N PHE A 297 -7.81 13.87 -10.93
CA PHE A 297 -8.62 15.09 -10.98
C PHE A 297 -7.75 16.32 -11.25
N ALA A 298 -6.65 16.46 -10.53
CA ALA A 298 -5.69 17.57 -10.71
C ALA A 298 -5.07 17.58 -12.11
N ALA A 299 -4.67 16.42 -12.64
CA ALA A 299 -4.10 16.27 -13.98
C ALA A 299 -5.06 16.69 -15.09
N LYS A 300 -6.36 16.57 -14.86
CA LYS A 300 -7.44 17.01 -15.76
C LYS A 300 -7.90 18.46 -15.48
N GLY A 301 -7.19 19.19 -14.63
CA GLY A 301 -7.47 20.58 -14.29
C GLY A 301 -8.73 20.79 -13.45
N LYS A 302 -9.25 19.72 -12.81
CA LYS A 302 -10.43 19.79 -11.95
C LYS A 302 -10.09 20.39 -10.60
N LYS A 303 -10.98 21.21 -10.08
CA LYS A 303 -10.82 21.93 -8.81
C LYS A 303 -11.66 21.31 -7.72
N GLU A 304 -11.01 21.04 -6.62
CA GLU A 304 -11.64 20.57 -5.38
C GLU A 304 -12.75 21.50 -4.93
N GLN A 305 -13.85 20.95 -4.40
CA GLN A 305 -15.07 21.65 -3.94
C GLN A 305 -15.82 22.45 -5.03
N THR A 306 -15.28 22.52 -6.24
CA THR A 306 -15.92 23.18 -7.39
C THR A 306 -16.41 22.16 -8.42
N ASP A 307 -15.48 21.37 -8.95
CA ASP A 307 -15.77 20.37 -9.98
C ASP A 307 -16.03 19.00 -9.38
N TYR A 308 -15.40 18.70 -8.27
CA TYR A 308 -15.58 17.47 -7.51
C TYR A 308 -15.54 17.73 -6.01
N GLN A 309 -16.14 16.83 -5.26
CA GLN A 309 -15.99 16.73 -3.81
C GLN A 309 -15.59 15.32 -3.40
N TYR A 310 -15.09 15.17 -2.18
CA TYR A 310 -14.76 13.89 -1.59
C TYR A 310 -15.28 13.80 -0.17
N PHE A 311 -15.56 12.57 0.24
CA PHE A 311 -15.98 12.25 1.62
C PHE A 311 -15.69 10.79 1.94
N ALA A 312 -15.72 10.42 3.21
CA ALA A 312 -15.63 9.02 3.62
C ALA A 312 -16.81 8.24 3.06
N VAL A 313 -16.63 6.97 2.71
CA VAL A 313 -17.76 6.10 2.37
C VAL A 313 -18.83 6.20 3.48
N PRO A 314 -20.13 6.38 3.12
CA PRO A 314 -21.18 6.59 4.10
C PRO A 314 -21.20 5.52 5.19
N GLY A 315 -21.33 5.95 6.46
CA GLY A 315 -21.21 5.08 7.63
C GLY A 315 -19.78 4.92 8.19
N GLN A 316 -18.77 5.59 7.55
CA GLN A 316 -17.36 5.49 7.96
C GLN A 316 -16.77 6.83 8.41
N GLU A 317 -17.60 7.73 8.92
CA GLU A 317 -17.09 8.96 9.49
C GLU A 317 -16.17 8.65 10.68
N GLY A 318 -14.96 9.22 10.69
CA GLY A 318 -13.96 8.91 11.72
C GLY A 318 -13.20 7.59 11.51
N VAL A 319 -13.34 6.92 10.35
CA VAL A 319 -12.59 5.72 10.00
C VAL A 319 -11.59 6.01 8.88
N PHE A 320 -10.39 5.45 9.01
CA PHE A 320 -9.34 5.49 8.01
C PHE A 320 -9.02 4.06 7.56
N ASP A 321 -9.44 3.70 6.36
CA ASP A 321 -9.09 2.44 5.72
C ASP A 321 -7.67 2.54 5.17
N PHE A 322 -6.76 1.84 5.83
CA PHE A 322 -5.32 1.99 5.71
C PHE A 322 -4.70 1.01 4.73
N LEU A 323 -3.84 1.53 3.90
CA LEU A 323 -2.75 0.81 3.26
C LEU A 323 -1.51 1.71 3.20
N ALA A 324 -0.35 1.13 2.99
CA ALA A 324 0.89 1.84 2.76
C ALA A 324 1.77 1.05 1.79
N ASP A 325 2.33 1.73 0.81
CA ASP A 325 3.35 1.13 -0.05
C ASP A 325 4.69 1.16 0.67
N SER A 326 5.45 0.10 0.50
CA SER A 326 6.80 -0.02 1.04
C SER A 326 7.71 -0.74 0.05
N PHE A 327 9.02 -0.61 0.23
CA PHE A 327 10.02 -1.26 -0.60
C PHE A 327 10.94 -2.13 0.23
N THR A 328 11.27 -3.28 -0.32
CA THR A 328 12.00 -4.35 0.36
C THR A 328 13.47 -4.40 -0.07
N LEU A 329 14.29 -5.10 0.73
CA LEU A 329 15.62 -5.58 0.36
C LEU A 329 15.53 -7.08 0.05
N PRO A 330 15.45 -7.49 -1.22
CA PRO A 330 15.35 -8.91 -1.56
C PRO A 330 16.65 -9.67 -1.24
N LYS A 331 16.50 -10.87 -0.68
CA LYS A 331 17.62 -11.78 -0.44
C LYS A 331 18.26 -12.18 -1.76
N GLY A 332 19.57 -12.03 -1.87
CA GLY A 332 20.30 -12.38 -3.09
C GLY A 332 20.25 -11.33 -4.20
N THR A 333 19.79 -10.12 -3.94
CA THR A 333 19.89 -9.01 -4.90
C THR A 333 21.34 -8.74 -5.29
N LYS A 334 21.57 -8.35 -6.56
CA LYS A 334 22.93 -8.19 -7.11
C LYS A 334 23.69 -7.00 -6.57
N ASN A 335 22.99 -5.93 -6.21
CA ASN A 335 23.56 -4.68 -5.68
C ASN A 335 22.85 -4.29 -4.38
N PRO A 336 23.12 -4.96 -3.24
CA PRO A 336 22.47 -4.65 -1.97
C PRO A 336 22.82 -3.24 -1.45
N GLY A 337 24.01 -2.71 -1.78
CA GLY A 337 24.39 -1.34 -1.42
C GLY A 337 23.55 -0.31 -2.13
N GLY A 338 23.45 -0.36 -3.45
CA GLY A 338 22.58 0.54 -4.22
C GLY A 338 21.10 0.35 -3.93
N THR A 339 20.67 -0.89 -3.55
CA THR A 339 19.31 -1.12 -3.06
C THR A 339 19.07 -0.35 -1.74
N LYS A 340 20.01 -0.35 -0.81
CA LYS A 340 19.89 0.47 0.41
C LYS A 340 19.88 1.96 0.11
N ASP A 341 20.62 2.44 -0.88
CA ASP A 341 20.58 3.83 -1.34
C ASP A 341 19.18 4.20 -1.89
N TRP A 342 18.55 3.29 -2.64
CA TRP A 342 17.14 3.43 -3.03
C TRP A 342 16.20 3.49 -1.83
N LEU A 343 16.36 2.59 -0.85
CA LEU A 343 15.54 2.56 0.36
C LEU A 343 15.73 3.81 1.21
N MET A 344 16.96 4.33 1.30
CA MET A 344 17.26 5.61 1.95
C MET A 344 16.57 6.78 1.27
N LEU A 345 16.54 6.80 -0.07
CA LEU A 345 15.85 7.85 -0.81
C LEU A 345 14.34 7.82 -0.57
N ILE A 346 13.71 6.66 -0.79
CA ILE A 346 12.25 6.54 -0.72
C ILE A 346 11.70 6.76 0.70
N GLY A 347 12.50 6.45 1.72
CA GLY A 347 12.19 6.73 3.12
C GLY A 347 12.59 8.13 3.60
N SER A 348 13.30 8.93 2.80
CA SER A 348 13.73 10.28 3.18
C SER A 348 12.58 11.29 3.13
N ALA A 349 12.69 12.39 3.89
CA ALA A 349 11.69 13.46 3.86
C ALA A 349 11.54 14.09 2.46
N GLU A 350 12.67 14.26 1.75
CA GLU A 350 12.67 14.80 0.39
C GLU A 350 12.02 13.85 -0.62
N GLY A 351 12.40 12.56 -0.59
CA GLY A 351 11.81 11.54 -1.48
C GLY A 351 10.31 11.40 -1.24
N GLN A 352 9.89 11.33 0.02
CA GLN A 352 8.47 11.23 0.34
C GLN A 352 7.67 12.47 -0.03
N LYS A 353 8.23 13.68 0.15
CA LYS A 353 7.57 14.91 -0.31
C LYS A 353 7.38 14.91 -1.82
N ALA A 354 8.45 14.67 -2.58
CA ALA A 354 8.40 14.69 -4.04
C ALA A 354 7.41 13.65 -4.59
N PHE A 355 7.51 12.41 -4.08
CA PHE A 355 6.65 11.31 -4.49
C PHE A 355 5.16 11.56 -4.17
N ASN A 356 4.86 11.90 -2.92
CA ASN A 356 3.48 12.01 -2.47
C ASN A 356 2.74 13.22 -3.07
N LEU A 357 3.44 14.32 -3.37
CA LEU A 357 2.86 15.44 -4.13
C LEU A 357 2.42 15.01 -5.54
N ALA A 358 3.20 14.17 -6.21
CA ALA A 358 2.89 13.71 -7.55
C ALA A 358 1.82 12.61 -7.58
N LYS A 359 1.86 11.69 -6.58
CA LYS A 359 0.96 10.53 -6.51
C LYS A 359 -0.40 10.85 -5.89
N GLY A 360 -0.49 11.83 -4.97
CA GLY A 360 -1.73 12.17 -4.26
C GLY A 360 -1.89 11.50 -2.89
N SER A 361 -0.95 10.63 -2.48
CA SER A 361 -0.88 10.00 -1.16
C SER A 361 -0.32 10.93 -0.08
N ILE A 362 -0.24 10.46 1.17
CA ILE A 362 0.39 11.20 2.25
C ILE A 362 1.73 10.58 2.64
N PRO A 363 2.71 11.40 3.13
CA PRO A 363 3.98 10.87 3.60
C PRO A 363 3.79 9.87 4.75
N ALA A 364 4.58 8.80 4.75
CA ALA A 364 4.68 7.90 5.89
C ALA A 364 5.41 8.56 7.08
N ARG A 365 6.16 9.62 6.83
CA ARG A 365 6.92 10.39 7.83
C ARG A 365 6.07 11.47 8.47
N THR A 366 6.26 11.71 9.76
CA THR A 366 5.57 12.75 10.53
C THR A 366 6.27 14.11 10.51
N ASP A 367 7.52 14.15 10.05
CA ASP A 367 8.35 15.37 9.99
C ASP A 367 8.30 16.09 8.63
N VAL A 368 7.51 15.60 7.68
CA VAL A 368 7.20 16.31 6.43
C VAL A 368 6.00 17.23 6.69
N PRO A 369 6.15 18.58 6.51
CA PRO A 369 5.10 19.52 6.85
C PRO A 369 3.83 19.36 6.01
N ALA A 370 2.66 19.28 6.65
CA ALA A 370 1.38 19.17 5.95
C ALA A 370 1.10 20.39 5.06
N THR A 371 1.60 21.57 5.44
CA THR A 371 1.46 22.81 4.66
C THR A 371 2.09 22.78 3.27
N ASP A 372 2.92 21.78 3.00
CA ASP A 372 3.55 21.58 1.69
C ASP A 372 2.62 20.86 0.70
N PHE A 373 1.45 20.37 1.15
CA PHE A 373 0.52 19.57 0.37
C PHE A 373 -0.81 20.29 0.08
N PRO A 374 -1.52 19.90 -1.00
CA PRO A 374 -2.88 20.35 -1.29
C PRO A 374 -3.89 20.02 -0.17
N PRO A 375 -5.05 20.71 -0.14
CA PRO A 375 -6.03 20.59 0.96
C PRO A 375 -6.50 19.17 1.22
N TYR A 376 -6.78 18.36 0.20
CA TYR A 376 -7.14 16.96 0.39
C TYR A 376 -6.08 16.20 1.18
N GLN A 377 -4.82 16.27 0.76
CA GLN A 377 -3.73 15.55 1.43
C GLN A 377 -3.51 16.04 2.86
N GLN A 378 -3.67 17.35 3.11
CA GLN A 378 -3.66 17.88 4.48
C GLN A 378 -4.76 17.26 5.34
N SER A 379 -5.97 17.14 4.81
CA SER A 379 -7.10 16.50 5.52
C SER A 379 -6.87 15.00 5.75
N ALA A 380 -6.24 14.31 4.81
CA ALA A 380 -5.88 12.90 4.94
C ALA A 380 -4.78 12.69 6.00
N MET A 381 -3.77 13.58 6.07
CA MET A 381 -2.74 13.56 7.11
C MET A 381 -3.34 13.78 8.51
N GLU A 382 -4.35 14.63 8.64
CA GLU A 382 -5.06 14.83 9.91
C GLU A 382 -5.96 13.64 10.24
N ALA A 383 -6.68 13.11 9.25
CA ALA A 383 -7.52 11.93 9.44
C ALA A 383 -6.71 10.71 9.89
N PHE A 384 -5.49 10.50 9.36
CA PHE A 384 -4.61 9.42 9.80
C PHE A 384 -4.21 9.52 11.28
N LYS A 385 -4.15 10.74 11.84
CA LYS A 385 -3.81 10.96 13.25
C LYS A 385 -4.99 10.79 14.20
N THR A 386 -6.20 11.07 13.72
CA THR A 386 -7.39 11.26 14.57
C THR A 386 -8.44 10.18 14.42
N ASN A 387 -8.44 9.44 13.29
CA ASN A 387 -9.45 8.44 13.02
C ASN A 387 -9.05 7.06 13.53
N ASP A 388 -10.03 6.19 13.70
CA ASP A 388 -9.82 4.76 13.90
C ASP A 388 -9.28 4.12 12.62
N ILE A 389 -8.15 3.41 12.74
CA ILE A 389 -7.46 2.83 11.59
C ILE A 389 -7.86 1.36 11.45
N VAL A 390 -8.42 1.02 10.30
CA VAL A 390 -8.64 -0.36 9.85
C VAL A 390 -7.68 -0.70 8.71
N SER A 391 -7.39 -1.98 8.49
CA SER A 391 -6.48 -2.41 7.43
C SER A 391 -7.23 -2.85 6.19
N SER A 392 -6.82 -2.38 5.01
CA SER A 392 -7.46 -2.74 3.74
C SER A 392 -7.22 -4.20 3.36
N ILE A 393 -8.30 -4.89 2.97
CA ILE A 393 -8.29 -6.23 2.37
C ILE A 393 -7.73 -6.15 0.95
N ALA A 394 -8.30 -5.27 0.13
CA ALA A 394 -7.99 -5.17 -1.30
C ALA A 394 -6.50 -4.91 -1.56
N HIS A 395 -5.82 -4.29 -0.60
CA HIS A 395 -4.40 -3.90 -0.69
C HIS A 395 -3.49 -4.70 0.24
N GLY A 396 -3.91 -5.88 0.72
CA GLY A 396 -3.03 -6.79 1.45
C GLY A 396 -2.55 -6.31 2.83
N ALA A 397 -3.11 -5.21 3.36
CA ALA A 397 -2.78 -4.76 4.71
C ALA A 397 -3.40 -5.67 5.79
N ALA A 398 -4.62 -6.17 5.53
CA ALA A 398 -5.38 -7.01 6.46
C ALA A 398 -5.10 -8.51 6.31
N VAL A 399 -4.79 -8.99 5.10
CA VAL A 399 -4.74 -10.41 4.75
C VAL A 399 -3.52 -10.75 3.90
N SER A 400 -3.05 -11.99 3.98
CA SER A 400 -1.96 -12.53 3.15
C SER A 400 -2.31 -12.52 1.65
N LEU A 401 -1.30 -12.65 0.79
CA LEU A 401 -1.49 -12.72 -0.68
C LEU A 401 -2.45 -13.84 -1.06
N ALA A 402 -2.31 -15.01 -0.44
CA ALA A 402 -3.14 -16.17 -0.75
C ALA A 402 -4.61 -15.95 -0.32
N TRP A 403 -4.84 -15.35 0.85
CA TRP A 403 -6.21 -15.04 1.29
C TRP A 403 -6.84 -13.95 0.41
N ASN A 404 -6.09 -12.90 0.06
CA ASN A 404 -6.55 -11.87 -0.87
C ASN A 404 -6.95 -12.47 -2.25
N ALA A 405 -6.17 -13.42 -2.77
CA ALA A 405 -6.48 -14.09 -4.03
C ALA A 405 -7.79 -14.91 -3.96
N ASP A 406 -8.03 -15.64 -2.85
CA ASP A 406 -9.29 -16.36 -2.63
C ASP A 406 -10.48 -15.39 -2.55
N MET A 407 -10.34 -14.25 -1.85
CA MET A 407 -11.35 -13.21 -1.77
C MET A 407 -11.62 -12.55 -3.12
N SER A 408 -10.58 -12.23 -3.86
CA SER A 408 -10.69 -11.69 -5.23
C SER A 408 -11.43 -12.64 -6.15
N THR A 409 -11.19 -13.95 -6.03
CA THR A 409 -11.91 -14.99 -6.77
C THR A 409 -13.40 -15.01 -6.39
N ALA A 410 -13.72 -14.90 -5.09
CA ALA A 410 -15.12 -14.85 -4.63
C ALA A 410 -15.85 -13.61 -5.15
N ILE A 411 -15.18 -12.43 -5.15
CA ILE A 411 -15.73 -11.18 -5.69
C ILE A 411 -15.95 -11.26 -7.21
N SER A 412 -14.98 -11.76 -7.98
CA SER A 412 -15.12 -11.93 -9.43
C SER A 412 -16.27 -12.87 -9.79
N LYS A 413 -16.39 -13.98 -9.08
CA LYS A 413 -17.53 -14.91 -9.21
C LYS A 413 -18.86 -14.22 -8.88
N PHE A 414 -18.92 -13.49 -7.75
CA PHE A 414 -20.11 -12.74 -7.35
C PHE A 414 -20.48 -11.65 -8.37
N TYR A 415 -19.48 -10.92 -8.90
CA TYR A 415 -19.73 -9.88 -9.91
C TYR A 415 -20.47 -10.42 -11.13
N THR A 416 -20.24 -11.69 -11.49
CA THR A 416 -20.92 -12.35 -12.60
C THR A 416 -22.28 -12.93 -12.18
N THR A 417 -22.33 -13.60 -11.02
CA THR A 417 -23.52 -14.38 -10.60
C THR A 417 -24.56 -13.57 -9.85
N LYS A 418 -24.14 -12.52 -9.15
CA LYS A 418 -24.94 -11.73 -8.19
C LYS A 418 -25.55 -12.59 -7.06
N ASP A 419 -24.90 -13.73 -6.73
CA ASP A 419 -25.29 -14.65 -5.67
C ASP A 419 -24.63 -14.23 -4.35
N ASP A 420 -25.36 -13.47 -3.54
CA ASP A 420 -24.92 -12.96 -2.23
C ASP A 420 -24.72 -14.09 -1.20
N ALA A 421 -25.55 -15.11 -1.22
CA ALA A 421 -25.37 -16.27 -0.34
C ALA A 421 -24.12 -17.09 -0.72
N GLY A 422 -23.86 -17.23 -2.02
CA GLY A 422 -22.64 -17.83 -2.55
C GLY A 422 -21.39 -17.04 -2.18
N LEU A 423 -21.44 -15.70 -2.27
CA LEU A 423 -20.32 -14.84 -1.84
C LEU A 423 -19.97 -15.08 -0.37
N VAL A 424 -20.96 -15.02 0.52
CA VAL A 424 -20.75 -15.24 1.97
C VAL A 424 -20.17 -16.65 2.23
N THR A 425 -20.65 -17.65 1.51
CA THR A 425 -20.14 -19.04 1.61
C THR A 425 -18.67 -19.14 1.20
N ASP A 426 -18.30 -18.52 0.07
CA ASP A 426 -16.94 -18.54 -0.47
C ASP A 426 -15.97 -17.78 0.48
N LEU A 427 -16.39 -16.62 1.01
CA LEU A 427 -15.60 -15.84 1.97
C LEU A 427 -15.39 -16.59 3.30
N ALA A 428 -16.45 -17.22 3.84
CA ALA A 428 -16.34 -18.03 5.05
C ALA A 428 -15.46 -19.28 4.84
N ALA A 429 -15.48 -19.87 3.64
CA ALA A 429 -14.61 -20.99 3.29
C ALA A 429 -13.15 -20.55 3.16
N ALA A 430 -12.88 -19.37 2.58
CA ALA A 430 -11.55 -18.78 2.53
C ALA A 430 -11.01 -18.51 3.95
N ALA A 431 -11.80 -17.86 4.81
CA ALA A 431 -11.40 -17.55 6.18
C ALA A 431 -10.96 -18.81 6.98
N LYS A 432 -11.64 -19.93 6.82
CA LYS A 432 -11.29 -21.21 7.47
C LYS A 432 -9.90 -21.76 7.09
N LYS A 433 -9.31 -21.31 5.98
CA LYS A 433 -7.96 -21.74 5.56
C LYS A 433 -6.87 -20.93 6.25
N TYR A 434 -7.17 -19.68 6.62
CA TYR A 434 -6.15 -18.69 7.00
C TYR A 434 -6.29 -18.22 8.46
N LEU A 435 -7.48 -18.34 9.05
CA LEU A 435 -7.66 -18.10 10.48
C LEU A 435 -7.14 -19.29 11.30
N PRO A 436 -6.47 -19.02 12.46
CA PRO A 436 -5.92 -20.04 13.34
C PRO A 436 -6.97 -20.94 13.96
#